data_fd4c8776cd6d03bdbd6d71df7c04f23c
#
_entry.id   fd4c8776cd6d03bdbd6d71df7c04f23c
#
_cell.length_a   1.000
_cell.length_b   1.000
_cell.length_c   1.000
_cell.angle_alpha   90.00
_cell.angle_beta   90.00
_cell.angle_gamma   90.00
#
_symmetry.space_group_name_H-M   'P 1'
#
loop_
_entity.id
_entity.type
_entity.pdbx_description
1 polymer ?
#
loop_
_entity_poly.entity_id
_entity_poly.type
_entity_poly.pdbx_seq_one_letter_code
_entity_poly.pdbx_strand_id
1 'polypeptide(L)'
;MDFSLSEEHMMIRDAARDFAKTELLPGVIERDNKQEFPTEQVKKMGELGFLGMMVDPQYGGGGMDTVSYALAVEELSKVDASASVIVSVNNSLVCYGLQAYGTEAQKQKYLTKLATGESIGAFCLSEPEAGSDATSQKTTAVDMGDHYLLNGTKNWITNGGTADFHLVIAQTDKEKKHKGINAFIVEKGWDGFEVGPKEDKLGIRGSDTHSLN
;
A
#
# COMPACT_ATOMS: atom_id res chain seq x y z
N MET A 1 11.40 -21.65 -24.07
CA MET A 1 11.11 -20.66 -23.04
C MET A 1 11.70 -21.22 -21.75
N ASP A 2 12.60 -20.52 -21.11
CA ASP A 2 13.23 -20.96 -19.86
C ASP A 2 12.49 -20.29 -18.69
N PHE A 3 12.02 -21.07 -17.73
CA PHE A 3 11.35 -20.64 -16.52
C PHE A 3 12.22 -20.78 -15.27
N SER A 4 13.51 -21.02 -15.45
CA SER A 4 14.46 -21.12 -14.35
C SER A 4 14.60 -19.76 -13.65
N LEU A 5 14.65 -19.81 -12.32
CA LEU A 5 14.96 -18.63 -11.53
C LEU A 5 16.45 -18.30 -11.63
N SER A 6 16.77 -17.01 -11.72
CA SER A 6 18.16 -16.55 -11.64
C SER A 6 18.72 -16.73 -10.22
N GLU A 7 20.03 -16.60 -10.06
CA GLU A 7 20.67 -16.61 -8.73
C GLU A 7 20.13 -15.48 -7.85
N GLU A 8 19.92 -14.29 -8.43
CA GLU A 8 19.35 -13.15 -7.73
C GLU A 8 17.91 -13.43 -7.25
N HIS A 9 17.05 -13.99 -8.10
CA HIS A 9 15.70 -14.42 -7.71
C HIS A 9 15.73 -15.41 -6.54
N MET A 10 16.65 -16.37 -6.56
CA MET A 10 16.80 -17.36 -5.48
C MET A 10 17.28 -16.69 -4.18
N MET A 11 18.22 -15.77 -4.26
CA MET A 11 18.71 -15.03 -3.09
C MET A 11 17.60 -14.21 -2.43
N ILE A 12 16.79 -13.49 -3.20
CA ILE A 12 15.67 -12.68 -2.71
C ILE A 12 14.61 -13.58 -2.07
N ARG A 13 14.24 -14.66 -2.75
CA ARG A 13 13.31 -15.67 -2.22
C ARG A 13 13.77 -16.22 -0.88
N ASP A 14 15.04 -16.61 -0.78
CA ASP A 14 15.59 -17.24 0.41
C ASP A 14 15.71 -16.21 1.56
N ALA A 15 16.09 -14.97 1.27
CA ALA A 15 16.09 -13.88 2.25
C ALA A 15 14.68 -13.59 2.80
N ALA A 16 13.67 -13.53 1.93
CA ALA A 16 12.28 -13.35 2.34
C ALA A 16 11.76 -14.53 3.19
N ARG A 17 12.13 -15.76 2.82
CA ARG A 17 11.81 -16.97 3.58
C ARG A 17 12.42 -16.96 4.98
N ASP A 18 13.69 -16.60 5.06
CA ASP A 18 14.40 -16.57 6.35
C ASP A 18 13.82 -15.48 7.24
N PHE A 19 13.56 -14.29 6.70
CA PHE A 19 12.85 -13.23 7.43
C PHE A 19 11.47 -13.69 7.93
N ALA A 20 10.69 -14.33 7.06
CA ALA A 20 9.36 -14.83 7.44
C ALA A 20 9.43 -15.82 8.61
N LYS A 21 10.39 -16.75 8.59
CA LYS A 21 10.56 -17.75 9.65
C LYS A 21 11.09 -17.15 10.95
N THR A 22 12.01 -16.20 10.87
CA THR A 22 12.68 -15.66 12.06
C THR A 22 11.93 -14.51 12.70
N GLU A 23 11.28 -13.65 11.91
CA GLU A 23 10.67 -12.41 12.37
C GLU A 23 9.14 -12.42 12.36
N LEU A 24 8.52 -13.07 11.37
CA LEU A 24 7.06 -13.11 11.26
C LEU A 24 6.43 -14.28 12.02
N LEU A 25 7.01 -15.49 11.90
CA LEU A 25 6.46 -16.69 12.52
C LEU A 25 6.29 -16.57 14.05
N PRO A 26 7.26 -16.01 14.81
CA PRO A 26 7.04 -15.77 16.22
C PRO A 26 5.87 -14.82 16.46
N GLY A 27 4.86 -15.30 17.20
CA GLY A 27 3.69 -14.50 17.58
C GLY A 27 2.66 -14.24 16.47
N VAL A 28 2.76 -14.84 15.28
CA VAL A 28 1.81 -14.60 14.19
C VAL A 28 0.36 -14.94 14.57
N ILE A 29 0.13 -16.06 15.26
CA ILE A 29 -1.20 -16.47 15.72
C ILE A 29 -1.76 -15.47 16.74
N GLU A 30 -0.89 -14.99 17.65
CA GLU A 30 -1.30 -14.03 18.68
C GLU A 30 -1.66 -12.67 18.04
N ARG A 31 -0.83 -12.18 17.11
CA ARG A 31 -1.13 -10.94 16.35
C ARG A 31 -2.45 -11.05 15.58
N ASP A 32 -2.67 -12.17 14.88
CA ASP A 32 -3.91 -12.38 14.13
C ASP A 32 -5.13 -12.42 15.06
N ASN A 33 -5.06 -13.18 16.17
CA ASN A 33 -6.13 -13.24 17.15
C ASN A 33 -6.45 -11.89 17.80
N LYS A 34 -5.44 -11.09 18.10
CA LYS A 34 -5.59 -9.75 18.67
C LYS A 34 -5.88 -8.69 17.61
N GLN A 35 -5.86 -9.04 16.35
CA GLN A 35 -5.97 -8.09 15.22
C GLN A 35 -4.89 -6.98 15.29
N GLU A 36 -3.71 -7.35 15.72
CA GLU A 36 -2.61 -6.41 15.96
C GLU A 36 -1.78 -6.20 14.70
N PHE A 37 -1.58 -4.94 14.34
CA PHE A 37 -0.71 -4.56 13.22
C PHE A 37 0.75 -4.89 13.55
N PRO A 38 1.49 -5.57 12.68
CA PRO A 38 2.86 -6.04 12.93
C PRO A 38 3.89 -4.90 12.81
N THR A 39 3.79 -3.87 13.65
CA THR A 39 4.57 -2.62 13.54
C THR A 39 6.08 -2.87 13.50
N GLU A 40 6.61 -3.68 14.43
CA GLU A 40 8.04 -3.96 14.51
C GLU A 40 8.53 -4.75 13.29
N GLN A 41 7.71 -5.69 12.80
CA GLN A 41 8.03 -6.49 11.62
C GLN A 41 8.01 -5.63 10.35
N VAL A 42 7.04 -4.73 10.23
CA VAL A 42 6.94 -3.79 9.10
C VAL A 42 8.14 -2.85 9.07
N LYS A 43 8.58 -2.35 10.23
CA LYS A 43 9.80 -1.55 10.32
C LYS A 43 11.03 -2.31 9.82
N LYS A 44 11.23 -3.55 10.30
CA LYS A 44 12.33 -4.42 9.84
C LYS A 44 12.23 -4.73 8.35
N MET A 45 11.01 -4.93 7.81
CA MET A 45 10.81 -5.09 6.37
C MET A 45 11.24 -3.86 5.58
N GLY A 46 11.00 -2.66 6.11
CA GLY A 46 11.51 -1.41 5.53
C GLY A 46 13.05 -1.35 5.51
N GLU A 47 13.68 -1.64 6.65
CA GLU A 47 15.15 -1.68 6.79
C GLU A 47 15.81 -2.68 5.82
N LEU A 48 15.14 -3.78 5.49
CA LEU A 48 15.58 -4.79 4.53
C LEU A 48 15.17 -4.51 3.07
N GLY A 49 14.48 -3.41 2.82
CA GLY A 49 14.07 -2.98 1.48
C GLY A 49 12.81 -3.67 0.92
N PHE A 50 12.09 -4.48 1.72
CA PHE A 50 10.86 -5.13 1.23
C PHE A 50 9.71 -4.16 0.95
N LEU A 51 9.74 -2.94 1.48
CA LEU A 51 8.70 -1.93 1.24
C LEU A 51 8.90 -1.13 -0.06
N GLY A 52 10.11 -1.18 -0.65
CA GLY A 52 10.45 -0.48 -1.88
C GLY A 52 11.11 -1.37 -2.95
N MET A 53 10.78 -2.65 -3.02
CA MET A 53 11.47 -3.63 -3.88
C MET A 53 11.57 -3.20 -5.33
N MET A 54 10.47 -2.73 -5.92
CA MET A 54 10.37 -2.35 -7.34
C MET A 54 10.60 -0.86 -7.58
N VAL A 55 10.88 -0.08 -6.55
CA VAL A 55 11.14 1.34 -6.66
C VAL A 55 12.57 1.58 -7.15
N ASP A 56 12.73 2.55 -8.04
CA ASP A 56 14.04 2.94 -8.58
C ASP A 56 15.02 3.31 -7.44
N PRO A 57 16.28 2.87 -7.50
CA PRO A 57 17.30 3.17 -6.50
C PRO A 57 17.50 4.66 -6.23
N GLN A 58 17.28 5.54 -7.21
CA GLN A 58 17.36 7.00 -7.00
C GLN A 58 16.35 7.51 -5.95
N TYR A 59 15.29 6.76 -5.66
CA TYR A 59 14.30 7.06 -4.62
C TYR A 59 14.42 6.15 -3.39
N GLY A 60 15.56 5.44 -3.26
CA GLY A 60 15.84 4.56 -2.13
C GLY A 60 15.24 3.16 -2.23
N GLY A 61 14.74 2.77 -3.39
CA GLY A 61 14.21 1.43 -3.64
C GLY A 61 15.24 0.41 -4.08
N GLY A 62 14.82 -0.84 -4.22
CA GLY A 62 15.67 -1.97 -4.61
C GLY A 62 15.89 -2.10 -6.13
N GLY A 63 15.08 -1.46 -6.97
CA GLY A 63 15.14 -1.59 -8.43
C GLY A 63 14.90 -3.02 -8.94
N MET A 64 14.27 -3.87 -8.12
CA MET A 64 14.06 -5.29 -8.43
C MET A 64 12.95 -5.47 -9.45
N ASP A 65 12.98 -6.60 -10.15
CA ASP A 65 11.93 -6.96 -11.09
C ASP A 65 10.68 -7.54 -10.40
N THR A 66 9.62 -7.70 -11.19
CA THR A 66 8.33 -8.22 -10.70
C THR A 66 8.42 -9.67 -10.22
N VAL A 67 9.34 -10.49 -10.76
CA VAL A 67 9.54 -11.89 -10.34
C VAL A 67 10.11 -11.93 -8.93
N SER A 68 11.15 -11.14 -8.67
CA SER A 68 11.75 -10.95 -7.34
C SER A 68 10.70 -10.54 -6.29
N TYR A 69 9.89 -9.54 -6.64
CA TYR A 69 8.79 -9.08 -5.80
C TYR A 69 7.76 -10.19 -5.52
N ALA A 70 7.32 -10.91 -6.56
CA ALA A 70 6.34 -12.00 -6.40
C ALA A 70 6.86 -13.13 -5.50
N LEU A 71 8.14 -13.51 -5.64
CA LEU A 71 8.78 -14.51 -4.80
C LEU A 71 8.85 -14.08 -3.34
N ALA A 72 9.18 -12.81 -3.07
CA ALA A 72 9.20 -12.29 -1.72
C ALA A 72 7.79 -12.29 -1.09
N VAL A 73 6.78 -11.79 -1.81
CA VAL A 73 5.39 -11.79 -1.36
C VAL A 73 4.90 -13.22 -1.09
N GLU A 74 5.26 -14.20 -1.95
CA GLU A 74 4.91 -15.61 -1.75
C GLU A 74 5.49 -16.16 -0.44
N GLU A 75 6.79 -15.95 -0.18
CA GLU A 75 7.45 -16.48 1.02
C GLU A 75 6.95 -15.82 2.31
N LEU A 76 6.70 -14.50 2.29
CA LEU A 76 6.09 -13.79 3.42
C LEU A 76 4.68 -14.30 3.69
N SER A 77 3.85 -14.48 2.64
CA SER A 77 2.46 -14.94 2.74
C SER A 77 2.32 -16.35 3.30
N LYS A 78 3.29 -17.23 3.08
CA LYS A 78 3.30 -18.59 3.64
C LYS A 78 3.31 -18.60 5.17
N VAL A 79 3.76 -17.52 5.77
CA VAL A 79 3.89 -17.38 7.23
C VAL A 79 2.91 -16.37 7.79
N ASP A 80 2.87 -15.16 7.26
CA ASP A 80 2.00 -14.06 7.72
C ASP A 80 1.43 -13.30 6.53
N ALA A 81 0.22 -13.67 6.12
CA ALA A 81 -0.48 -13.02 5.02
C ALA A 81 -0.85 -11.56 5.34
N SER A 82 -0.99 -11.19 6.63
CA SER A 82 -1.24 -9.80 7.03
C SER A 82 -0.02 -8.92 6.74
N ALA A 83 1.18 -9.37 7.12
CA ALA A 83 2.42 -8.67 6.81
C ALA A 83 2.67 -8.58 5.30
N SER A 84 2.38 -9.67 4.58
CA SER A 84 2.55 -9.72 3.14
C SER A 84 1.64 -8.74 2.40
N VAL A 85 0.37 -8.59 2.80
CA VAL A 85 -0.55 -7.63 2.14
C VAL A 85 -0.13 -6.18 2.38
N ILE A 86 0.48 -5.87 3.53
CA ILE A 86 1.05 -4.54 3.80
C ILE A 86 2.15 -4.23 2.80
N VAL A 87 3.11 -5.15 2.61
CA VAL A 87 4.18 -5.05 1.61
C VAL A 87 3.60 -4.89 0.19
N SER A 88 2.58 -5.71 -0.12
CA SER A 88 1.95 -5.70 -1.44
C SER A 88 1.30 -4.35 -1.77
N VAL A 89 0.48 -3.82 -0.88
CA VAL A 89 -0.19 -2.53 -1.10
C VAL A 89 0.83 -1.39 -1.22
N ASN A 90 1.84 -1.36 -0.35
CA ASN A 90 2.85 -0.30 -0.40
C ASN A 90 3.63 -0.31 -1.72
N ASN A 91 4.12 -1.49 -2.17
CA ASN A 91 4.91 -1.61 -3.41
C ASN A 91 4.07 -1.44 -4.67
N SER A 92 3.05 -2.30 -4.85
CA SER A 92 2.39 -2.48 -6.14
C SER A 92 1.29 -1.46 -6.44
N LEU A 93 0.73 -0.83 -5.42
CA LEU A 93 -0.33 0.16 -5.59
C LEU A 93 0.17 1.58 -5.34
N VAL A 94 0.80 1.84 -4.18
CA VAL A 94 1.18 3.20 -3.80
C VAL A 94 2.50 3.62 -4.44
N CYS A 95 3.58 2.88 -4.19
CA CYS A 95 4.89 3.20 -4.76
C CYS A 95 4.87 3.16 -6.29
N TYR A 96 4.27 2.11 -6.88
CA TYR A 96 4.14 2.01 -8.33
C TYR A 96 3.36 3.19 -8.91
N GLY A 97 2.22 3.55 -8.31
CA GLY A 97 1.41 4.68 -8.77
C GLY A 97 2.18 6.00 -8.74
N LEU A 98 2.91 6.26 -7.64
CA LEU A 98 3.75 7.45 -7.52
C LEU A 98 4.94 7.44 -8.49
N GLN A 99 5.61 6.29 -8.65
CA GLN A 99 6.74 6.18 -9.58
C GLN A 99 6.32 6.40 -11.02
N ALA A 100 5.19 5.83 -11.44
CA ALA A 100 4.70 5.90 -12.82
C ALA A 100 4.08 7.25 -13.18
N TYR A 101 3.38 7.90 -12.24
CA TYR A 101 2.51 9.04 -12.55
C TYR A 101 2.81 10.29 -11.72
N GLY A 102 3.57 10.18 -10.64
CA GLY A 102 3.92 11.33 -9.80
C GLY A 102 4.88 12.29 -10.49
N THR A 103 4.76 13.57 -10.14
CA THR A 103 5.78 14.58 -10.50
C THR A 103 7.08 14.30 -9.75
N GLU A 104 8.20 14.85 -10.22
CA GLU A 104 9.48 14.67 -9.53
C GLU A 104 9.43 15.16 -8.07
N ALA A 105 8.78 16.29 -7.82
CA ALA A 105 8.59 16.81 -6.46
C ALA A 105 7.79 15.87 -5.57
N GLN A 106 6.75 15.22 -6.10
CA GLN A 106 5.97 14.22 -5.38
C GLN A 106 6.78 12.96 -5.10
N LYS A 107 7.57 12.49 -6.06
CA LYS A 107 8.45 11.33 -5.88
C LYS A 107 9.47 11.59 -4.77
N GLN A 108 10.16 12.74 -4.82
CA GLN A 108 11.13 13.11 -3.80
C GLN A 108 10.50 13.25 -2.41
N LYS A 109 9.28 13.80 -2.31
CA LYS A 109 8.62 14.03 -1.02
C LYS A 109 8.04 12.76 -0.41
N TYR A 110 7.41 11.90 -1.24
CA TYR A 110 6.60 10.78 -0.76
C TYR A 110 7.19 9.41 -1.08
N LEU A 111 7.65 9.20 -2.33
CA LEU A 111 8.11 7.89 -2.77
C LEU A 111 9.38 7.44 -2.03
N THR A 112 10.30 8.35 -1.75
CA THR A 112 11.52 8.06 -0.99
C THR A 112 11.21 7.51 0.40
N LYS A 113 10.25 8.09 1.10
CA LYS A 113 9.84 7.66 2.44
C LYS A 113 9.12 6.32 2.43
N LEU A 114 8.27 6.11 1.42
CA LEU A 114 7.55 4.85 1.23
C LEU A 114 8.49 3.69 0.87
N ALA A 115 9.47 3.95 0.00
CA ALA A 115 10.43 2.94 -0.45
C ALA A 115 11.37 2.48 0.67
N THR A 116 11.79 3.39 1.55
CA THR A 116 12.66 3.08 2.70
C THR A 116 11.90 2.55 3.92
N GLY A 117 10.57 2.62 3.92
CA GLY A 117 9.75 2.23 5.07
C GLY A 117 9.74 3.27 6.20
N GLU A 118 10.24 4.49 5.97
CA GLU A 118 10.04 5.61 6.90
C GLU A 118 8.54 5.92 7.06
N SER A 119 7.79 5.73 6.00
CA SER A 119 6.34 5.89 5.96
C SER A 119 5.68 4.73 5.24
N ILE A 120 4.38 4.51 5.49
CA ILE A 120 3.55 3.52 4.83
C ILE A 120 2.45 4.23 4.06
N GLY A 121 2.08 3.64 2.91
CA GLY A 121 1.02 4.13 2.07
C GLY A 121 -0.24 3.27 2.08
N ALA A 122 -1.37 3.91 1.80
CA ALA A 122 -2.65 3.27 1.54
C ALA A 122 -3.19 3.65 0.17
N PHE A 123 -3.86 2.71 -0.50
CA PHE A 123 -4.51 2.93 -1.79
C PHE A 123 -6.02 2.95 -1.61
N CYS A 124 -6.65 4.11 -1.83
CA CYS A 124 -8.03 4.39 -1.47
C CYS A 124 -8.91 4.44 -2.72
N LEU A 125 -9.31 3.26 -3.22
CA LEU A 125 -10.14 3.12 -4.43
C LEU A 125 -11.60 2.79 -4.07
N SER A 126 -11.82 1.68 -3.36
CA SER A 126 -13.14 1.09 -3.11
C SER A 126 -14.04 2.01 -2.30
N GLU A 127 -15.34 2.00 -2.62
CA GLU A 127 -16.38 2.73 -1.93
C GLU A 127 -17.54 1.79 -1.58
N PRO A 128 -18.48 2.20 -0.68
CA PRO A 128 -19.64 1.35 -0.35
C PRO A 128 -20.41 0.86 -1.58
N GLU A 129 -20.48 1.66 -2.63
CA GLU A 129 -21.25 1.38 -3.84
C GLU A 129 -20.39 1.13 -5.08
N ALA A 130 -19.05 1.15 -4.96
CA ALA A 130 -18.10 0.98 -6.05
C ALA A 130 -16.95 0.04 -5.64
N GLY A 131 -17.15 -1.24 -5.86
CA GLY A 131 -16.14 -2.29 -5.70
C GLY A 131 -15.55 -2.70 -7.05
N SER A 132 -16.08 -3.79 -7.64
CA SER A 132 -15.62 -4.28 -8.95
C SER A 132 -15.83 -3.27 -10.08
N ASP A 133 -16.89 -2.50 -10.05
CA ASP A 133 -17.07 -1.34 -10.91
C ASP A 133 -16.49 -0.08 -10.25
N ALA A 134 -15.17 0.04 -10.25
CA ALA A 134 -14.46 1.16 -9.68
C ALA A 134 -14.76 2.51 -10.38
N THR A 135 -15.28 2.47 -11.61
CA THR A 135 -15.64 3.69 -12.36
C THR A 135 -16.95 4.33 -11.87
N SER A 136 -17.76 3.58 -11.12
CA SER A 136 -19.01 4.06 -10.49
C SER A 136 -18.80 4.80 -9.18
N GLN A 137 -17.55 5.11 -8.82
CA GLN A 137 -17.21 5.83 -7.58
C GLN A 137 -17.89 7.19 -7.47
N LYS A 138 -18.21 7.58 -6.25
CA LYS A 138 -18.93 8.82 -5.90
C LYS A 138 -18.07 9.88 -5.24
N THR A 139 -16.91 9.51 -4.67
CA THR A 139 -15.96 10.47 -4.09
C THR A 139 -15.59 11.50 -5.14
N THR A 140 -15.74 12.76 -4.77
CA THR A 140 -15.49 13.92 -5.64
C THR A 140 -14.27 14.70 -5.19
N ALA A 141 -13.60 15.34 -6.15
CA ALA A 141 -12.56 16.34 -5.91
C ALA A 141 -12.93 17.59 -6.71
N VAL A 142 -13.40 18.63 -6.01
CA VAL A 142 -13.82 19.90 -6.59
C VAL A 142 -12.62 20.85 -6.66
N ASP A 143 -12.33 21.37 -7.85
CA ASP A 143 -11.27 22.37 -8.05
C ASP A 143 -11.74 23.73 -7.48
N MET A 144 -11.00 24.22 -6.49
CA MET A 144 -11.26 25.52 -5.84
C MET A 144 -10.29 26.61 -6.32
N GLY A 145 -9.41 26.26 -7.30
CA GLY A 145 -8.42 27.16 -7.90
C GLY A 145 -7.02 26.94 -7.34
N ASP A 146 -6.83 27.11 -6.05
CA ASP A 146 -5.54 26.91 -5.35
C ASP A 146 -5.43 25.56 -4.64
N HIS A 147 -6.54 24.84 -4.49
CA HIS A 147 -6.61 23.49 -3.88
C HIS A 147 -7.78 22.69 -4.44
N TYR A 148 -7.85 21.41 -4.11
CA TYR A 148 -9.01 20.56 -4.34
C TYR A 148 -9.71 20.23 -3.03
N LEU A 149 -11.05 20.33 -3.03
CA LEU A 149 -11.88 19.87 -1.94
C LEU A 149 -12.35 18.44 -2.24
N LEU A 150 -11.84 17.46 -1.48
CA LEU A 150 -12.24 16.07 -1.56
C LEU A 150 -13.45 15.81 -0.65
N ASN A 151 -14.44 15.06 -1.14
CA ASN A 151 -15.61 14.68 -0.36
C ASN A 151 -16.09 13.28 -0.77
N GLY A 152 -16.18 12.37 0.20
CA GLY A 152 -16.64 11.01 -0.03
C GLY A 152 -16.16 10.04 1.04
N THR A 153 -16.51 8.76 0.85
CA THR A 153 -16.14 7.66 1.75
C THR A 153 -15.44 6.58 0.97
N LYS A 154 -14.30 6.11 1.47
CA LYS A 154 -13.57 4.95 0.96
C LYS A 154 -13.68 3.79 1.93
N ASN A 155 -13.89 2.56 1.43
CA ASN A 155 -14.05 1.36 2.24
C ASN A 155 -12.99 0.32 1.96
N TRP A 156 -12.75 -0.54 2.93
CA TRP A 156 -11.82 -1.68 2.85
C TRP A 156 -10.37 -1.24 2.57
N ILE A 157 -9.97 -0.11 3.14
CA ILE A 157 -8.66 0.46 2.87
C ILE A 157 -7.60 -0.21 3.74
N THR A 158 -6.76 -1.03 3.12
CA THR A 158 -5.56 -1.61 3.75
C THR A 158 -4.60 -0.51 4.15
N ASN A 159 -4.05 -0.62 5.35
CA ASN A 159 -3.21 0.39 6.00
C ASN A 159 -3.98 1.71 6.29
N GLY A 160 -5.32 1.71 6.25
CA GLY A 160 -6.13 2.93 6.34
C GLY A 160 -5.89 3.74 7.61
N GLY A 161 -5.66 3.09 8.75
CA GLY A 161 -5.38 3.73 10.02
C GLY A 161 -3.90 3.98 10.30
N THR A 162 -3.00 3.14 9.75
CA THR A 162 -1.56 3.21 10.01
C THR A 162 -0.78 4.01 8.97
N ALA A 163 -1.29 4.13 7.74
CA ALA A 163 -0.60 4.85 6.66
C ALA A 163 -0.43 6.35 6.98
N ASP A 164 0.72 6.89 6.57
CA ASP A 164 1.00 8.33 6.61
C ASP A 164 0.48 9.04 5.35
N PHE A 165 0.47 8.34 4.23
CA PHE A 165 0.06 8.85 2.92
C PHE A 165 -1.01 7.97 2.30
N HIS A 166 -2.08 8.60 1.83
CA HIS A 166 -3.23 7.95 1.23
C HIS A 166 -3.33 8.38 -0.24
N LEU A 167 -3.21 7.44 -1.17
CA LEU A 167 -3.45 7.69 -2.59
C LEU A 167 -4.94 7.52 -2.87
N VAL A 168 -5.67 8.63 -2.85
CA VAL A 168 -7.13 8.67 -2.96
C VAL A 168 -7.55 8.85 -4.41
N ILE A 169 -8.40 7.96 -4.90
CA ILE A 169 -8.97 8.06 -6.24
C ILE A 169 -10.31 8.80 -6.16
N ALA A 170 -10.47 9.88 -6.91
CA ALA A 170 -11.67 10.71 -6.85
C ALA A 170 -12.05 11.27 -8.23
N GLN A 171 -13.33 11.60 -8.38
CA GLN A 171 -13.92 12.12 -9.61
C GLN A 171 -13.85 13.64 -9.63
N THR A 172 -13.16 14.23 -10.60
CA THR A 172 -13.07 15.67 -10.81
C THR A 172 -14.09 16.20 -11.80
N ASP A 173 -14.53 15.35 -12.76
CA ASP A 173 -15.45 15.76 -13.82
C ASP A 173 -16.33 14.57 -14.24
N LYS A 174 -17.57 14.54 -13.73
CA LYS A 174 -18.53 13.45 -13.99
C LYS A 174 -18.92 13.33 -15.47
N GLU A 175 -18.88 14.42 -16.23
CA GLU A 175 -19.25 14.39 -17.66
C GLU A 175 -18.21 13.60 -18.47
N LYS A 176 -16.95 13.62 -18.03
CA LYS A 176 -15.87 12.84 -18.64
C LYS A 176 -15.86 11.36 -18.25
N LYS A 177 -16.79 10.92 -17.37
CA LYS A 177 -16.89 9.53 -16.89
C LYS A 177 -15.55 9.05 -16.32
N HIS A 178 -15.04 7.87 -16.73
CA HIS A 178 -13.75 7.33 -16.26
C HIS A 178 -12.54 8.24 -16.57
N LYS A 179 -12.63 9.10 -17.57
CA LYS A 179 -11.55 10.06 -17.90
C LYS A 179 -11.52 11.27 -16.97
N GLY A 180 -12.55 11.46 -16.14
CA GLY A 180 -12.58 12.48 -15.09
C GLY A 180 -12.09 11.97 -13.73
N ILE A 181 -11.65 10.72 -13.64
CA ILE A 181 -11.13 10.12 -12.41
C ILE A 181 -9.64 10.43 -12.28
N ASN A 182 -9.23 10.92 -11.12
CA ASN A 182 -7.87 11.33 -10.83
C ASN A 182 -7.40 10.78 -9.46
N ALA A 183 -6.09 10.79 -9.24
CA ALA A 183 -5.47 10.38 -7.99
C ALA A 183 -4.95 11.60 -7.21
N PHE A 184 -5.16 11.58 -5.91
CA PHE A 184 -4.76 12.63 -4.97
C PHE A 184 -3.93 12.02 -3.85
N ILE A 185 -2.85 12.68 -3.46
CA ILE A 185 -2.09 12.31 -2.27
C ILE A 185 -2.67 13.08 -1.11
N VAL A 186 -3.17 12.37 -0.09
CA VAL A 186 -3.70 12.93 1.14
C VAL A 186 -2.79 12.51 2.29
N GLU A 187 -2.31 13.47 3.06
CA GLU A 187 -1.49 13.20 4.25
C GLU A 187 -2.39 12.96 5.46
N LYS A 188 -2.00 12.02 6.31
CA LYS A 188 -2.71 11.77 7.56
C LYS A 188 -2.73 13.02 8.44
N GLY A 189 -3.87 13.31 9.01
CA GLY A 189 -4.06 14.43 9.93
C GLY A 189 -4.45 15.77 9.27
N TRP A 190 -4.70 15.78 7.96
CA TRP A 190 -5.33 16.95 7.35
C TRP A 190 -6.76 17.14 7.87
N ASP A 191 -7.18 18.41 7.98
CA ASP A 191 -8.52 18.75 8.44
C ASP A 191 -9.59 18.10 7.55
N GLY A 192 -10.59 17.49 8.18
CA GLY A 192 -11.68 16.79 7.50
C GLY A 192 -11.35 15.37 7.05
N PHE A 193 -10.11 14.87 7.29
CA PHE A 193 -9.76 13.48 7.04
C PHE A 193 -10.02 12.64 8.29
N GLU A 194 -10.96 11.71 8.20
CA GLU A 194 -11.37 10.85 9.32
C GLU A 194 -11.14 9.38 8.99
N VAL A 195 -10.52 8.67 9.93
CA VAL A 195 -10.36 7.22 9.90
C VAL A 195 -11.51 6.59 10.67
N GLY A 196 -12.32 5.79 9.97
CA GLY A 196 -13.43 5.04 10.57
C GLY A 196 -12.94 3.86 11.42
N PRO A 197 -13.86 3.07 11.99
CA PRO A 197 -13.50 1.92 12.80
C PRO A 197 -12.74 0.85 11.97
N LYS A 198 -11.92 0.07 12.68
CA LYS A 198 -11.24 -1.08 12.08
C LYS A 198 -12.25 -2.16 11.70
N GLU A 199 -12.08 -2.74 10.52
CA GLU A 199 -12.93 -3.81 10.03
C GLU A 199 -12.62 -5.14 10.75
N ASP A 200 -13.66 -5.83 11.23
CA ASP A 200 -13.54 -7.18 11.77
C ASP A 200 -13.60 -8.20 10.62
N LYS A 201 -12.46 -8.84 10.32
CA LYS A 201 -12.29 -9.70 9.16
C LYS A 201 -12.19 -11.17 9.56
N LEU A 202 -12.59 -12.06 8.65
CA LEU A 202 -12.46 -13.52 8.82
C LEU A 202 -11.00 -13.97 8.84
N GLY A 203 -10.13 -13.32 8.06
CA GLY A 203 -8.70 -13.61 7.96
C GLY A 203 -7.91 -12.35 7.68
N ILE A 204 -6.57 -12.47 7.64
CA ILE A 204 -5.65 -11.33 7.45
C ILE A 204 -5.93 -10.23 8.50
N ARG A 205 -6.16 -10.66 9.74
CA ARG A 205 -6.71 -9.80 10.80
C ARG A 205 -5.68 -8.83 11.35
N GLY A 206 -4.39 -9.16 11.23
CA GLY A 206 -3.29 -8.26 11.56
C GLY A 206 -3.12 -7.11 10.57
N SER A 207 -3.71 -7.21 9.36
CA SER A 207 -3.74 -6.08 8.43
C SER A 207 -4.74 -5.03 8.89
N ASP A 208 -4.30 -3.79 8.92
CA ASP A 208 -5.07 -2.63 9.36
C ASP A 208 -5.98 -2.15 8.22
N THR A 209 -7.28 -2.46 8.34
CA THR A 209 -8.28 -2.18 7.29
C THR A 209 -9.37 -1.27 7.85
N HIS A 210 -9.61 -0.13 7.22
CA HIS A 210 -10.56 0.87 7.67
C HIS A 210 -11.43 1.42 6.54
N SER A 211 -12.56 2.03 6.90
CA SER A 211 -13.19 3.05 6.09
C SER A 211 -12.53 4.41 6.34
N LEU A 212 -12.58 5.31 5.35
CA LEU A 212 -12.02 6.66 5.40
C LEU A 212 -13.05 7.66 4.91
N ASN A 213 -13.20 8.78 5.60
CA ASN A 213 -14.13 9.85 5.24
C ASN A 213 -13.38 11.16 5.05
#